data_b43407f1e6610d688e19077c3a8c2ad9
#
_entry.id   b43407f1e6610d688e19077c3a8c2ad9
#
_cell.length_a   1.000
_cell.length_b   1.000
_cell.length_c   1.000
_cell.angle_alpha   90.00
_cell.angle_beta   90.00
_cell.angle_gamma   90.00
#
_symmetry.space_group_name_H-M   'P 1'
#
loop_
_entity.id
_entity.type
_entity.pdbx_description
1 polymer ?
#
loop_
_entity_poly.entity_id
_entity_poly.type
_entity_poly.pdbx_seq_one_letter_code
_entity_poly.pdbx_strand_id
1 'polypeptide(L)'
;LTEYAEVIGPRSGAALDAEFEWCDMGIASLGRHRNGITGIKTLKNREYAARGIPFVYSERDSDFDGMGYVMKAPADDTPLDIAALVRFYDGLHLTPAQIRGTVEGRLSWDNQMKQVLTELFEA
;
A
#
# COMPACT_ATOMS: atom_id res chain seq x y z
N LEU A 1 19.98 -10.60 -10.17
CA LEU A 1 18.58 -10.48 -9.75
C LEU A 1 17.97 -11.82 -9.36
N THR A 2 18.32 -12.91 -10.06
CA THR A 2 17.73 -14.24 -9.79
C THR A 2 18.14 -14.85 -8.45
N GLU A 3 19.19 -14.36 -7.82
CA GLU A 3 19.63 -14.82 -6.50
C GLU A 3 18.74 -14.24 -5.37
N TYR A 4 18.25 -13.00 -5.54
CA TYR A 4 17.50 -12.26 -4.52
C TYR A 4 16.08 -11.89 -4.94
N ALA A 5 15.70 -12.18 -6.18
CA ALA A 5 14.40 -11.83 -6.73
C ALA A 5 13.88 -12.90 -7.67
N GLU A 6 12.60 -13.19 -7.56
CA GLU A 6 11.87 -14.07 -8.44
C GLU A 6 10.80 -13.28 -9.19
N VAL A 7 10.74 -13.45 -10.52
CA VAL A 7 9.69 -12.86 -11.36
C VAL A 7 8.69 -13.96 -11.71
N ILE A 8 7.51 -13.91 -11.10
CA ILE A 8 6.50 -14.96 -11.20
C ILE A 8 5.49 -14.76 -12.33
N GLY A 9 5.55 -13.61 -13.03
CA GLY A 9 4.60 -13.27 -14.08
C GLY A 9 3.20 -12.91 -13.55
N PRO A 10 2.23 -12.70 -14.46
CA PRO A 10 0.87 -12.29 -14.10
C PRO A 10 0.14 -13.34 -13.25
N ARG A 11 -0.59 -12.88 -12.26
CA ARG A 11 -1.49 -13.68 -11.42
C ARG A 11 -2.82 -12.95 -11.24
N SER A 12 -3.90 -13.70 -11.05
CA SER A 12 -5.23 -13.16 -10.74
C SER A 12 -6.03 -14.16 -9.91
N GLY A 13 -7.10 -13.66 -9.25
CA GLY A 13 -7.98 -14.49 -8.44
C GLY A 13 -7.25 -15.26 -7.34
N ALA A 14 -7.59 -16.53 -7.16
CA ALA A 14 -7.01 -17.38 -6.14
C ALA A 14 -5.49 -17.55 -6.24
N ALA A 15 -4.94 -17.54 -7.46
CA ALA A 15 -3.49 -17.60 -7.68
C ALA A 15 -2.79 -16.34 -7.15
N LEU A 16 -3.40 -15.18 -7.32
CA LEU A 16 -2.88 -13.92 -6.75
C LEU A 16 -3.01 -13.93 -5.23
N ASP A 17 -4.13 -14.38 -4.69
CA ASP A 17 -4.32 -14.49 -3.24
C ASP A 17 -3.26 -15.36 -2.59
N ALA A 18 -2.92 -16.49 -3.21
CA ALA A 18 -1.87 -17.39 -2.74
C ALA A 18 -0.49 -16.72 -2.70
N GLU A 19 -0.17 -15.87 -3.68
CA GLU A 19 1.09 -15.11 -3.67
C GLU A 19 1.14 -14.11 -2.51
N PHE A 20 0.03 -13.44 -2.22
CA PHE A 20 -0.05 -12.51 -1.10
C PHE A 20 0.09 -13.17 0.27
N GLU A 21 -0.27 -14.44 0.42
CA GLU A 21 -0.10 -15.19 1.67
C GLU A 21 1.37 -15.32 2.09
N TRP A 22 2.30 -15.24 1.13
CA TRP A 22 3.75 -15.28 1.39
C TRP A 22 4.37 -13.91 1.62
N CYS A 23 3.62 -12.84 1.40
CA CYS A 23 4.15 -11.48 1.46
C CYS A 23 4.12 -10.95 2.89
N ASP A 24 5.27 -10.60 3.42
CA ASP A 24 5.39 -9.90 4.69
C ASP A 24 5.23 -8.39 4.52
N MET A 25 5.71 -7.84 3.40
CA MET A 25 5.68 -6.42 3.13
C MET A 25 5.56 -6.14 1.63
N GLY A 26 4.78 -5.12 1.27
CA GLY A 26 4.56 -4.70 -0.10
C GLY A 26 5.49 -3.56 -0.53
N ILE A 27 5.91 -3.57 -1.78
CA ILE A 27 6.60 -2.44 -2.42
C ILE A 27 5.64 -1.85 -3.45
N ALA A 28 5.19 -0.62 -3.19
CA ALA A 28 4.30 0.10 -4.08
C ALA A 28 5.08 0.97 -5.07
N SER A 29 4.55 2.15 -5.43
CA SER A 29 5.21 2.99 -6.44
C SER A 29 6.40 3.74 -5.86
N LEU A 30 7.56 3.64 -6.51
CA LEU A 30 8.78 4.34 -6.14
C LEU A 30 9.28 5.31 -7.22
N GLY A 31 8.78 5.21 -8.44
CA GLY A 31 9.28 5.96 -9.58
C GLY A 31 8.35 7.06 -10.12
N ARG A 32 7.30 7.42 -9.42
CA ARG A 32 6.31 8.41 -9.88
C ARG A 32 6.90 9.80 -10.09
N HIS A 33 7.91 10.17 -9.32
CA HIS A 33 8.63 11.44 -9.45
C HIS A 33 9.21 11.64 -10.86
N ARG A 34 9.61 10.57 -11.55
CA ARG A 34 10.14 10.64 -12.92
C ARG A 34 9.13 11.15 -13.93
N ASN A 35 7.85 11.02 -13.65
CA ASN A 35 6.75 11.51 -14.46
C ASN A 35 6.13 12.81 -13.90
N GLY A 36 6.80 13.45 -12.94
CA GLY A 36 6.29 14.67 -12.29
C GLY A 36 5.08 14.44 -11.38
N ILE A 37 4.77 13.19 -11.03
CA ILE A 37 3.64 12.87 -10.16
C ILE A 37 4.09 12.91 -8.71
N THR A 38 3.52 13.84 -7.94
CA THR A 38 3.87 14.04 -6.53
C THR A 38 2.85 13.44 -5.57
N GLY A 39 1.59 13.32 -5.99
CA GLY A 39 0.52 12.75 -5.18
C GLY A 39 -0.44 11.94 -6.03
N ILE A 40 -0.84 10.77 -5.55
CA ILE A 40 -1.74 9.86 -6.25
C ILE A 40 -2.38 8.90 -5.25
N LYS A 41 -3.60 8.48 -5.56
CA LYS A 41 -4.31 7.44 -4.81
C LYS A 41 -4.34 6.16 -5.65
N THR A 42 -3.39 5.26 -5.42
CA THR A 42 -3.27 4.03 -6.19
C THR A 42 -4.11 2.89 -5.61
N LEU A 43 -4.60 2.00 -6.47
CA LEU A 43 -5.26 0.76 -6.03
C LEU A 43 -4.29 -0.16 -5.29
N LYS A 44 -3.01 -0.14 -5.65
CA LYS A 44 -1.97 -0.97 -5.02
C LYS A 44 -1.85 -0.70 -3.51
N ASN A 45 -1.78 0.57 -3.09
CA ASN A 45 -1.73 0.93 -1.69
C ASN A 45 -2.97 0.41 -0.94
N ARG A 46 -4.14 0.56 -1.54
CA ARG A 46 -5.41 0.12 -0.95
C ARG A 46 -5.50 -1.39 -0.87
N GLU A 47 -5.00 -2.09 -1.86
CA GLU A 47 -4.96 -3.56 -1.85
C GLU A 47 -4.05 -4.10 -0.75
N TYR A 48 -2.84 -3.54 -0.59
CA TYR A 48 -1.97 -3.95 0.51
C TYR A 48 -2.65 -3.75 1.87
N ALA A 49 -3.22 -2.59 2.12
CA ALA A 49 -3.90 -2.31 3.37
C ALA A 49 -5.12 -3.21 3.60
N ALA A 50 -5.92 -3.45 2.57
CA ALA A 50 -7.08 -4.34 2.64
C ALA A 50 -6.68 -5.80 2.92
N ARG A 51 -5.49 -6.21 2.49
CA ARG A 51 -4.92 -7.53 2.79
C ARG A 51 -4.18 -7.59 4.13
N GLY A 52 -4.08 -6.45 4.82
CA GLY A 52 -3.38 -6.36 6.11
C GLY A 52 -1.86 -6.41 5.97
N ILE A 53 -1.32 -6.01 4.84
CA ILE A 53 0.12 -6.03 4.53
C ILE A 53 0.70 -4.63 4.66
N PRO A 54 1.74 -4.42 5.50
CA PRO A 54 2.46 -3.16 5.52
C PRO A 54 3.20 -2.94 4.21
N PHE A 55 3.43 -1.69 3.84
CA PHE A 55 4.04 -1.38 2.55
C PHE A 55 4.86 -0.09 2.55
N VAL A 56 5.71 0.04 1.53
CA VAL A 56 6.53 1.22 1.26
C VAL A 56 6.12 1.87 -0.05
N TYR A 57 6.09 3.19 -0.08
CA TYR A 57 5.81 3.99 -1.28
C TYR A 57 6.50 5.35 -1.17
N SER A 58 6.60 6.09 -2.28
CA SER A 58 7.35 7.36 -2.32
C SER A 58 6.47 8.59 -2.56
N GLU A 59 5.41 8.48 -3.33
CA GLU A 59 4.48 9.57 -3.61
C GLU A 59 3.66 9.95 -2.36
N ARG A 60 2.96 11.07 -2.45
CA ARG A 60 2.01 11.46 -1.41
C ARG A 60 0.67 10.75 -1.64
N ASP A 61 0.17 10.08 -0.63
CA ASP A 61 -1.17 9.50 -0.59
C ASP A 61 -1.82 9.87 0.76
N SER A 62 -2.76 10.80 0.72
CA SER A 62 -3.37 11.35 1.93
C SER A 62 -4.15 10.33 2.75
N ASP A 63 -4.52 9.19 2.18
CA ASP A 63 -5.21 8.14 2.91
C ASP A 63 -4.25 7.31 3.77
N PHE A 64 -2.96 7.30 3.43
CA PHE A 64 -1.96 6.44 4.09
C PHE A 64 -0.81 7.19 4.71
N ASP A 65 -0.51 8.43 4.29
CA ASP A 65 0.57 9.21 4.87
C ASP A 65 0.38 9.33 6.40
N GLY A 66 1.41 8.96 7.14
CA GLY A 66 1.38 8.98 8.61
C GLY A 66 0.81 7.73 9.28
N MET A 67 0.30 6.75 8.54
CA MET A 67 -0.12 5.48 9.12
C MET A 67 1.08 4.67 9.64
N GLY A 68 0.93 4.01 10.79
CA GLY A 68 2.02 3.31 11.45
C GLY A 68 2.54 2.08 10.70
N TYR A 69 1.80 1.59 9.72
CA TYR A 69 2.18 0.41 8.92
C TYR A 69 2.72 0.77 7.53
N VAL A 70 2.93 2.05 7.24
CA VAL A 70 3.52 2.48 5.97
C VAL A 70 4.89 3.10 6.18
N MET A 71 5.81 2.80 5.29
CA MET A 71 7.13 3.40 5.23
C MET A 71 7.21 4.31 4.01
N LYS A 72 7.78 5.50 4.15
CA LYS A 72 8.00 6.43 3.03
C LYS A 72 9.43 6.29 2.53
N ALA A 73 9.57 6.05 1.24
CA ALA A 73 10.84 6.18 0.55
C ALA A 73 10.97 7.60 -0.03
N PRO A 74 12.19 8.10 -0.26
CA PRO A 74 12.38 9.37 -0.95
C PRO A 74 11.75 9.34 -2.35
N ALA A 75 11.09 10.43 -2.74
CA ALA A 75 10.52 10.59 -4.09
C ALA A 75 11.58 11.09 -5.07
N ASP A 76 12.65 10.33 -5.21
CA ASP A 76 13.79 10.60 -6.07
C ASP A 76 14.43 9.28 -6.53
N ASP A 77 15.59 9.34 -7.19
CA ASP A 77 16.26 8.15 -7.72
C ASP A 77 17.14 7.43 -6.68
N THR A 78 17.06 7.81 -5.41
CA THR A 78 17.74 7.08 -4.33
C THR A 78 17.26 5.63 -4.28
N PRO A 79 18.14 4.63 -4.27
CA PRO A 79 17.74 3.24 -4.11
C PRO A 79 17.00 3.00 -2.80
N LEU A 80 16.02 2.09 -2.83
CA LEU A 80 15.32 1.69 -1.61
C LEU A 80 16.29 1.03 -0.63
N ASP A 81 16.32 1.53 0.59
CA ASP A 81 17.13 0.95 1.68
C ASP A 81 16.42 -0.30 2.23
N ILE A 82 16.82 -1.46 1.75
CA ILE A 82 16.23 -2.75 2.15
C ILE A 82 16.48 -3.04 3.63
N ALA A 83 17.63 -2.67 4.17
CA ALA A 83 17.92 -2.87 5.59
C ALA A 83 16.98 -2.03 6.47
N ALA A 84 16.68 -0.79 6.06
CA ALA A 84 15.70 0.05 6.74
C ALA A 84 14.30 -0.54 6.65
N LEU A 85 13.92 -1.12 5.52
CA LEU A 85 12.65 -1.79 5.31
C LEU A 85 12.47 -2.97 6.27
N VAL A 86 13.50 -3.80 6.40
CA VAL A 86 13.50 -4.95 7.32
C VAL A 86 13.38 -4.48 8.77
N ARG A 87 14.15 -3.46 9.16
CA ARG A 87 14.04 -2.89 10.52
C ARG A 87 12.64 -2.33 10.80
N PHE A 88 12.03 -1.67 9.83
CA PHE A 88 10.66 -1.17 9.95
C PHE A 88 9.68 -2.33 10.18
N TYR A 89 9.77 -3.38 9.40
CA TYR A 89 8.92 -4.56 9.55
C TYR A 89 9.12 -5.24 10.92
N ASP A 90 10.35 -5.45 11.33
CA ASP A 90 10.68 -6.10 12.61
C ASP A 90 10.20 -5.29 13.82
N GLY A 91 10.15 -3.96 13.70
CA GLY A 91 9.64 -3.07 14.74
C GLY A 91 8.13 -2.88 14.72
N LEU A 92 7.42 -3.46 13.76
CA LEU A 92 5.98 -3.29 13.61
C LEU A 92 5.22 -4.19 14.59
N HIS A 93 4.30 -3.60 15.35
CA HIS A 93 3.48 -4.31 16.34
C HIS A 93 2.00 -4.41 15.96
N LEU A 94 1.64 -4.07 14.72
CA LEU A 94 0.28 -4.15 14.22
C LEU A 94 0.02 -5.53 13.57
N THR A 95 -1.14 -6.10 13.86
CA THR A 95 -1.59 -7.33 13.21
C THR A 95 -2.20 -7.01 11.83
N PRO A 96 -2.26 -7.99 10.90
CA PRO A 96 -2.98 -7.81 9.63
C PRO A 96 -4.42 -7.34 9.81
N ALA A 97 -5.13 -7.85 10.82
CA ALA A 97 -6.50 -7.42 11.12
C ALA A 97 -6.57 -5.95 11.53
N GLN A 98 -5.61 -5.46 12.31
CA GLN A 98 -5.54 -4.06 12.71
C GLN A 98 -5.25 -3.15 11.51
N ILE A 99 -4.36 -3.54 10.62
CA ILE A 99 -4.08 -2.81 9.38
C ILE A 99 -5.34 -2.75 8.51
N ARG A 100 -5.98 -3.88 8.26
CA ARG A 100 -7.23 -3.95 7.49
C ARG A 100 -8.32 -3.09 8.10
N GLY A 101 -8.47 -3.11 9.42
CA GLY A 101 -9.46 -2.31 10.14
C GLY A 101 -9.35 -0.81 9.89
N THR A 102 -8.17 -0.29 9.56
CA THR A 102 -7.98 1.14 9.26
C THR A 102 -8.64 1.56 7.95
N VAL A 103 -8.90 0.64 7.02
CA VAL A 103 -9.45 0.95 5.70
C VAL A 103 -10.89 0.46 5.50
N GLU A 104 -11.32 -0.59 6.17
CA GLU A 104 -12.67 -1.17 6.01
C GLU A 104 -13.79 -0.15 6.25
N GLY A 105 -13.70 0.62 7.34
CA GLY A 105 -14.70 1.62 7.69
C GLY A 105 -14.58 2.93 6.91
N ARG A 106 -13.53 3.15 6.18
CA ARG A 106 -13.20 4.45 5.58
C ARG A 106 -13.16 4.42 4.06
N LEU A 107 -12.55 3.38 3.50
CA LEU A 107 -12.26 3.28 2.06
C LEU A 107 -13.10 2.20 1.34
N SER A 108 -14.05 1.56 2.01
CA SER A 108 -14.97 0.62 1.36
C SER A 108 -15.83 1.33 0.32
N TRP A 109 -16.24 0.60 -0.72
CA TRP A 109 -17.14 1.13 -1.74
C TRP A 109 -18.43 1.66 -1.15
N ASP A 110 -18.98 0.99 -0.13
CA ASP A 110 -20.18 1.42 0.56
C ASP A 110 -20.00 2.81 1.17
N ASN A 111 -18.92 3.04 1.90
CA ASN A 111 -18.63 4.35 2.49
C ASN A 111 -18.33 5.43 1.45
N GLN A 112 -17.59 5.10 0.40
CA GLN A 112 -17.32 6.03 -0.70
C GLN A 112 -18.63 6.45 -1.39
N MET A 113 -19.53 5.51 -1.67
CA MET A 113 -20.81 5.81 -2.29
C MET A 113 -21.73 6.62 -1.35
N LYS A 114 -21.73 6.34 -0.07
CA LYS A 114 -22.48 7.15 0.91
C LYS A 114 -22.02 8.60 0.93
N GLN A 115 -20.72 8.86 0.86
CA GLN A 115 -20.18 10.22 0.76
C GLN A 115 -20.66 10.92 -0.50
N VAL A 116 -20.59 10.26 -1.65
CA VAL A 116 -21.07 10.82 -2.93
C VAL A 116 -22.56 11.16 -2.84
N LEU A 117 -23.37 10.27 -2.29
CA LEU A 117 -24.82 10.51 -2.14
C LEU A 117 -25.10 11.69 -1.20
N THR A 118 -24.37 11.79 -0.09
CA THR A 118 -24.49 12.91 0.84
C THR A 118 -24.14 14.24 0.14
N GLU A 119 -23.04 14.30 -0.59
CA GLU A 119 -22.64 15.52 -1.31
C GLU A 119 -23.63 15.91 -2.41
N LEU A 120 -24.22 14.94 -3.11
CA LEU A 120 -25.15 15.21 -4.21
C LEU A 120 -26.55 15.62 -3.72
N PHE A 121 -27.03 15.06 -2.63
CA PHE A 121 -28.44 15.19 -2.21
C PHE A 121 -28.66 15.99 -0.93
N GLU A 122 -27.62 16.24 -0.14
CA GLU A 122 -27.69 16.99 1.11
C GLU A 122 -26.93 18.33 1.06
N ALA A 123 -26.21 18.58 -0.04
CA ALA A 123 -25.44 19.80 -0.22
C ALA A 123 -26.32 20.99 -0.66
#